data_19cda15cfeb128de8e8cae3b659f5487
#
_entry.id   19cda15cfeb128de8e8cae3b659f5487
#
_cell.length_a   1.000
_cell.length_b   1.000
_cell.length_c   1.000
_cell.angle_alpha   90.00
_cell.angle_beta   90.00
_cell.angle_gamma   90.00
#
_symmetry.space_group_name_H-M   'P 1'
#
loop_
_entity.id
_entity.type
_entity.pdbx_description
1 polymer ?
#
loop_
_entity_poly.entity_id
_entity_poly.type
_entity_poly.pdbx_seq_one_letter_code
_entity_poly.pdbx_strand_id
1 'polypeptide(L)'
;FSFKAMKPGIYVYHCATPMVADHIQAGMYGLILVEPEGGLPPVDREIYVMQGEVYTELAYGKKGEAFTDYDKLLDEKPEYYVFNGAVGALTGDNAIEAKVGETMRIFFGVGGPNKTSSFHVIGEIMDKVYTHGSLVSAASIDVQTVTVAPGGATVAEVTFDVPGVYLLVDHALSRLERGLVAQIKVEGPANAAIFDTGDAVLNMAGH
;
A
#
# COMPACT_ATOMS: atom_id res chain seq x y z
N PHE A 1 3.18 30.33 1.32
CA PHE A 1 3.33 30.20 2.78
C PHE A 1 4.44 29.19 3.12
N SER A 2 4.97 29.27 4.33
CA SER A 2 5.92 28.31 4.87
C SER A 2 5.51 27.87 6.27
N PHE A 3 5.84 26.64 6.63
CA PHE A 3 5.62 26.11 7.97
C PHE A 3 6.80 25.23 8.38
N LYS A 4 6.97 25.02 9.68
CA LYS A 4 7.97 24.12 10.23
C LYS A 4 7.28 22.88 10.78
N ALA A 5 7.62 21.71 10.25
CA ALA A 5 7.18 20.44 10.80
C ALA A 5 7.87 20.19 12.16
N MET A 6 7.09 19.92 13.20
CA MET A 6 7.55 19.87 14.59
C MET A 6 7.55 18.46 15.19
N LYS A 7 6.93 17.50 14.53
CA LYS A 7 6.76 16.13 15.05
C LYS A 7 7.24 15.13 14.02
N PRO A 8 8.25 14.31 14.32
CA PRO A 8 8.64 13.21 13.46
C PRO A 8 7.52 12.19 13.29
N GLY A 9 7.34 11.72 12.06
CA GLY A 9 6.28 10.79 11.71
C GLY A 9 5.95 10.82 10.23
N ILE A 10 5.04 9.98 9.82
CA ILE A 10 4.44 10.01 8.48
C ILE A 10 2.95 10.32 8.58
N TYR A 11 2.49 11.25 7.78
CA TYR A 11 1.16 11.83 7.90
C TYR A 11 0.46 11.91 6.56
N VAL A 12 -0.83 11.55 6.53
CA VAL A 12 -1.68 11.83 5.38
C VAL A 12 -2.06 13.31 5.39
N TYR A 13 -1.91 13.97 4.25
CA TYR A 13 -2.50 15.28 4.01
C TYR A 13 -3.56 15.19 2.90
N HIS A 14 -4.56 16.05 2.92
CA HIS A 14 -5.63 16.05 1.93
C HIS A 14 -6.30 17.41 1.79
N CYS A 15 -7.11 17.58 0.75
CA CYS A 15 -7.96 18.75 0.58
C CYS A 15 -8.94 18.89 1.75
N ALA A 16 -9.13 20.10 2.23
CA ALA A 16 -10.06 20.43 3.34
C ALA A 16 -11.24 21.32 2.87
N THR A 17 -11.41 21.51 1.57
CA THR A 17 -12.57 22.22 1.02
C THR A 17 -13.86 21.42 1.30
N PRO A 18 -15.02 22.07 1.61
CA PRO A 18 -16.29 21.40 1.83
C PRO A 18 -16.63 20.37 0.75
N MET A 19 -17.28 19.26 1.16
CA MET A 19 -17.39 17.98 0.48
C MET A 19 -16.03 17.25 0.46
N VAL A 20 -15.32 17.29 1.59
CA VAL A 20 -13.96 16.78 1.76
C VAL A 20 -13.80 15.35 1.22
N ALA A 21 -14.74 14.46 1.52
CA ALA A 21 -14.67 13.06 1.07
C ALA A 21 -14.71 12.91 -0.46
N ASP A 22 -15.46 13.79 -1.16
CA ASP A 22 -15.50 13.81 -2.62
C ASP A 22 -14.15 14.24 -3.22
N HIS A 23 -13.52 15.25 -2.62
CA HIS A 23 -12.20 15.68 -3.03
C HIS A 23 -11.13 14.61 -2.78
N ILE A 24 -11.23 13.89 -1.66
CA ILE A 24 -10.31 12.79 -1.34
C ILE A 24 -10.46 11.66 -2.36
N GLN A 25 -11.69 11.18 -2.63
CA GLN A 25 -11.89 10.12 -3.60
C GLN A 25 -11.49 10.52 -5.04
N ALA A 26 -11.46 11.82 -5.34
CA ALA A 26 -10.89 12.36 -6.57
C ALA A 26 -9.34 12.42 -6.58
N GLY A 27 -8.68 11.88 -5.54
CA GLY A 27 -7.22 11.77 -5.47
C GLY A 27 -6.50 12.95 -4.80
N MET A 28 -7.22 13.86 -4.14
CA MET A 28 -6.63 15.04 -3.50
C MET A 28 -6.04 14.72 -2.11
N TYR A 29 -5.09 13.81 -2.05
CA TYR A 29 -4.38 13.38 -0.84
C TYR A 29 -2.94 12.96 -1.14
N GLY A 30 -2.12 12.86 -0.10
CA GLY A 30 -0.76 12.35 -0.18
C GLY A 30 -0.16 12.10 1.19
N LEU A 31 1.14 11.76 1.23
CA LEU A 31 1.91 11.57 2.46
C LEU A 31 2.96 12.67 2.60
N ILE A 32 3.19 13.08 3.85
CA ILE A 32 4.33 13.88 4.24
C ILE A 32 5.15 13.12 5.28
N LEU A 33 6.43 12.91 5.00
CA LEU A 33 7.39 12.34 5.92
C LEU A 33 8.10 13.47 6.67
N VAL A 34 8.09 13.40 7.99
CA VAL A 34 8.91 14.25 8.87
C VAL A 34 9.89 13.32 9.57
N GLU A 35 11.12 13.32 9.14
CA GLU A 35 12.15 12.46 9.71
C GLU A 35 12.50 12.86 11.13
N PRO A 36 12.87 11.88 11.99
CA PRO A 36 13.49 12.18 13.28
C PRO A 36 14.86 12.88 13.08
N GLU A 37 15.34 13.54 14.13
CA GLU A 37 16.69 14.12 14.12
C GLU A 37 17.73 13.01 13.86
N GLY A 38 18.53 13.20 12.82
CA GLY A 38 19.49 12.21 12.34
C GLY A 38 18.98 11.30 11.23
N GLY A 39 17.73 11.45 10.81
CA GLY A 39 17.12 10.68 9.72
C GLY A 39 16.68 9.28 10.13
N LEU A 40 16.20 8.52 9.15
CA LEU A 40 15.91 7.09 9.28
C LEU A 40 17.16 6.27 8.95
N PRO A 41 17.34 5.06 9.54
CA PRO A 41 18.41 4.14 9.11
C PRO A 41 18.35 3.90 7.61
N PRO A 42 19.50 3.78 6.91
CA PRO A 42 19.49 3.52 5.48
C PRO A 42 18.89 2.14 5.17
N VAL A 43 18.21 2.04 4.02
CA VAL A 43 17.72 0.80 3.41
C VAL A 43 18.08 0.80 1.93
N ASP A 44 17.92 -0.33 1.26
CA ASP A 44 18.30 -0.45 -0.16
C ASP A 44 17.27 0.22 -1.07
N ARG A 45 15.98 0.17 -0.69
CA ARG A 45 14.87 0.73 -1.47
C ARG A 45 13.86 1.43 -0.58
N GLU A 46 13.29 2.51 -1.11
CA GLU A 46 12.16 3.21 -0.50
C GLU A 46 11.05 3.35 -1.53
N ILE A 47 9.83 3.01 -1.13
CA ILE A 47 8.67 3.11 -2.01
C ILE A 47 7.52 3.81 -1.30
N TYR A 48 6.68 4.46 -2.10
CA TYR A 48 5.49 5.17 -1.69
C TYR A 48 4.26 4.44 -2.19
N VAL A 49 3.34 4.09 -1.28
CA VAL A 49 2.08 3.42 -1.61
C VAL A 49 0.93 4.07 -0.87
N MET A 50 -0.07 4.55 -1.61
CA MET A 50 -1.30 5.11 -1.05
C MET A 50 -2.50 4.29 -1.49
N GLN A 51 -3.29 3.82 -0.51
CA GLN A 51 -4.59 3.20 -0.76
C GLN A 51 -5.67 4.27 -0.87
N GLY A 52 -6.51 4.14 -1.89
CA GLY A 52 -7.68 4.99 -2.11
C GLY A 52 -8.88 4.21 -2.58
N GLU A 53 -10.01 4.89 -2.60
CA GLU A 53 -11.31 4.37 -3.00
C GLU A 53 -11.88 5.26 -4.12
N VAL A 54 -12.58 4.65 -5.08
CA VAL A 54 -13.22 5.40 -6.16
C VAL A 54 -14.70 5.00 -6.24
N TYR A 55 -15.57 6.01 -6.17
CA TYR A 55 -17.02 5.87 -6.16
C TYR A 55 -17.59 6.41 -7.45
N THR A 56 -18.08 5.52 -8.31
CA THR A 56 -18.58 5.88 -9.64
C THR A 56 -19.99 5.37 -9.89
N GLU A 57 -20.75 6.11 -10.72
CA GLU A 57 -22.06 5.67 -11.19
C GLU A 57 -21.96 4.37 -11.99
N LEU A 58 -20.91 4.23 -12.81
CA LEU A 58 -20.66 3.00 -13.56
C LEU A 58 -20.18 1.89 -12.61
N ALA A 59 -20.75 0.72 -12.78
CA ALA A 59 -20.32 -0.48 -12.05
C ALA A 59 -18.87 -0.86 -12.41
N TYR A 60 -18.20 -1.57 -11.51
CA TYR A 60 -16.85 -2.07 -11.70
C TYR A 60 -16.65 -2.74 -13.07
N GLY A 61 -15.57 -2.38 -13.75
CA GLY A 61 -15.18 -2.93 -15.05
C GLY A 61 -15.98 -2.43 -16.25
N LYS A 62 -16.98 -1.57 -16.06
CA LYS A 62 -17.69 -0.94 -17.19
C LYS A 62 -16.84 0.18 -17.80
N LYS A 63 -16.75 0.19 -19.13
CA LYS A 63 -16.03 1.22 -19.89
C LYS A 63 -16.94 2.38 -20.18
N GLY A 64 -16.42 3.58 -20.13
CA GLY A 64 -17.14 4.82 -20.46
C GLY A 64 -16.65 5.97 -19.57
N GLU A 65 -17.22 7.14 -19.81
CA GLU A 65 -17.07 8.28 -18.91
C GLU A 65 -17.84 7.99 -17.62
N ALA A 66 -17.18 8.13 -16.48
CA ALA A 66 -17.74 7.82 -15.17
C ALA A 66 -17.72 9.07 -14.30
N PHE A 67 -18.88 9.40 -13.74
CA PHE A 67 -19.00 10.48 -12.77
C PHE A 67 -19.01 9.92 -11.34
N THR A 68 -18.68 10.78 -10.38
CA THR A 68 -18.75 10.43 -8.96
C THR A 68 -20.18 10.10 -8.57
N ASP A 69 -20.36 8.99 -7.86
CA ASP A 69 -21.61 8.61 -7.21
C ASP A 69 -21.51 8.99 -5.71
N TYR A 70 -22.16 10.08 -5.36
CA TYR A 70 -22.11 10.61 -4.00
C TYR A 70 -22.90 9.75 -3.00
N ASP A 71 -23.95 9.08 -3.41
CA ASP A 71 -24.72 8.18 -2.55
C ASP A 71 -23.89 6.94 -2.21
N LYS A 72 -23.20 6.36 -3.20
CA LYS A 72 -22.23 5.28 -2.93
C LYS A 72 -21.10 5.71 -1.99
N LEU A 73 -20.64 6.96 -2.10
CA LEU A 73 -19.60 7.50 -1.21
C LEU A 73 -20.11 7.60 0.22
N LEU A 74 -21.33 8.09 0.44
CA LEU A 74 -21.97 8.15 1.76
C LEU A 74 -22.30 6.77 2.33
N ASP A 75 -22.67 5.83 1.46
CA ASP A 75 -22.94 4.43 1.80
C ASP A 75 -21.65 3.60 2.00
N GLU A 76 -20.48 4.20 1.73
CA GLU A 76 -19.20 3.52 1.78
C GLU A 76 -19.10 2.28 0.88
N LYS A 77 -19.65 2.36 -0.35
CA LYS A 77 -19.68 1.29 -1.34
C LYS A 77 -18.88 1.65 -2.59
N PRO A 78 -17.54 1.70 -2.54
CA PRO A 78 -16.74 2.03 -3.70
C PRO A 78 -16.82 0.95 -4.78
N GLU A 79 -16.73 1.36 -6.03
CA GLU A 79 -16.60 0.45 -7.16
C GLU A 79 -15.16 -0.03 -7.34
N TYR A 80 -14.18 0.82 -7.02
CA TYR A 80 -12.76 0.47 -7.12
C TYR A 80 -12.04 0.77 -5.83
N TYR A 81 -11.06 -0.10 -5.55
CA TYR A 81 -10.00 0.16 -4.58
C TYR A 81 -8.69 0.22 -5.34
N VAL A 82 -7.85 1.18 -5.05
CA VAL A 82 -6.65 1.44 -5.84
C VAL A 82 -5.43 1.69 -4.97
N PHE A 83 -4.27 1.24 -5.45
CA PHE A 83 -2.99 1.76 -4.99
C PHE A 83 -2.52 2.84 -5.97
N ASN A 84 -2.00 3.95 -5.45
CA ASN A 84 -1.46 5.07 -6.21
C ASN A 84 -2.40 5.58 -7.33
N GLY A 85 -3.71 5.61 -7.02
CA GLY A 85 -4.71 6.32 -7.79
C GLY A 85 -5.31 5.57 -9.00
N ALA A 86 -4.85 4.36 -9.34
CA ALA A 86 -5.40 3.62 -10.46
C ALA A 86 -5.29 2.09 -10.28
N VAL A 87 -6.25 1.36 -10.84
CA VAL A 87 -6.11 -0.10 -11.01
C VAL A 87 -4.90 -0.39 -11.89
N GLY A 88 -4.01 -1.25 -11.42
CA GLY A 88 -2.82 -1.63 -12.17
C GLY A 88 -1.65 -0.63 -12.09
N ALA A 89 -1.75 0.44 -11.32
CA ALA A 89 -0.68 1.43 -11.19
C ALA A 89 0.68 0.83 -10.76
N LEU A 90 0.66 -0.27 -10.01
CA LEU A 90 1.85 -0.94 -9.49
C LEU A 90 1.88 -2.44 -9.88
N THR A 91 1.40 -2.79 -11.08
CA THR A 91 1.40 -4.18 -11.59
C THR A 91 1.96 -4.27 -13.00
N GLY A 92 2.24 -5.47 -13.49
CA GLY A 92 2.75 -5.69 -14.84
C GLY A 92 4.10 -5.02 -15.08
N ASP A 93 4.15 -4.09 -16.04
CA ASP A 93 5.36 -3.33 -16.37
C ASP A 93 5.68 -2.23 -15.34
N ASN A 94 4.69 -1.86 -14.51
CA ASN A 94 4.85 -0.90 -13.42
C ASN A 94 5.06 -1.58 -12.05
N ALA A 95 5.28 -2.89 -12.03
CA ALA A 95 5.56 -3.61 -10.79
C ALA A 95 6.82 -3.06 -10.10
N ILE A 96 6.80 -3.08 -8.78
CA ILE A 96 7.95 -2.70 -7.97
C ILE A 96 9.03 -3.77 -8.15
N GLU A 97 10.29 -3.36 -8.34
CA GLU A 97 11.41 -4.26 -8.49
C GLU A 97 12.25 -4.29 -7.21
N ALA A 98 12.75 -5.47 -6.83
CA ALA A 98 13.67 -5.68 -5.74
C ALA A 98 14.61 -6.87 -6.04
N LYS A 99 15.59 -7.07 -5.17
CA LYS A 99 16.49 -8.23 -5.23
C LYS A 99 16.49 -8.95 -3.90
N VAL A 100 16.78 -10.26 -3.95
CA VAL A 100 17.02 -11.06 -2.76
C VAL A 100 18.12 -10.40 -1.90
N GLY A 101 17.85 -10.27 -0.60
CA GLY A 101 18.70 -9.64 0.39
C GLY A 101 18.58 -8.11 0.49
N GLU A 102 17.85 -7.44 -0.40
CA GLU A 102 17.55 -6.02 -0.27
C GLU A 102 16.45 -5.78 0.77
N THR A 103 16.66 -4.80 1.64
CA THR A 103 15.63 -4.29 2.54
C THR A 103 14.87 -3.16 1.88
N MET A 104 13.55 -3.30 1.78
CA MET A 104 12.64 -2.31 1.24
C MET A 104 11.87 -1.62 2.35
N ARG A 105 11.87 -0.29 2.36
CA ARG A 105 11.00 0.53 3.22
C ARG A 105 9.79 1.00 2.44
N ILE A 106 8.62 0.67 2.96
CA ILE A 106 7.32 1.01 2.38
C ILE A 106 6.69 2.12 3.22
N PHE A 107 6.56 3.30 2.65
CA PHE A 107 5.77 4.39 3.20
C PHE A 107 4.33 4.19 2.76
N PHE A 108 3.50 3.66 3.64
CA PHE A 108 2.12 3.29 3.34
C PHE A 108 1.12 4.23 4.02
N GLY A 109 0.14 4.71 3.27
CA GLY A 109 -0.94 5.53 3.79
C GLY A 109 -2.30 5.17 3.21
N VAL A 110 -3.36 5.48 3.96
CA VAL A 110 -4.73 5.31 3.54
C VAL A 110 -5.36 6.68 3.34
N GLY A 111 -5.48 7.12 2.08
CA GLY A 111 -6.23 8.32 1.72
C GLY A 111 -7.72 8.13 1.99
N GLY A 112 -8.22 6.96 1.72
CA GLY A 112 -9.60 6.59 1.97
C GLY A 112 -10.55 7.05 0.87
N PRO A 113 -11.67 7.69 1.21
CA PRO A 113 -11.94 8.38 2.48
C PRO A 113 -12.47 7.50 3.62
N ASN A 114 -12.98 6.28 3.36
CA ASN A 114 -13.84 5.59 4.32
C ASN A 114 -13.24 4.29 4.88
N LYS A 115 -12.49 3.52 4.08
CA LYS A 115 -12.13 2.15 4.44
C LYS A 115 -10.75 2.04 5.10
N THR A 116 -10.73 1.37 6.25
CA THR A 116 -9.50 0.90 6.90
C THR A 116 -8.80 -0.14 6.05
N SER A 117 -7.48 -0.12 5.99
CA SER A 117 -6.65 -1.15 5.37
C SER A 117 -6.15 -2.16 6.39
N SER A 118 -6.14 -3.43 6.01
CA SER A 118 -5.36 -4.49 6.64
C SER A 118 -4.14 -4.78 5.77
N PHE A 119 -3.15 -3.88 5.82
CA PHE A 119 -1.99 -3.90 4.93
C PHE A 119 -1.11 -5.12 5.17
N HIS A 120 -0.78 -5.83 4.10
CA HIS A 120 -0.05 -7.09 4.13
C HIS A 120 0.79 -7.27 2.85
N VAL A 121 1.91 -7.98 2.99
CA VAL A 121 2.74 -8.47 1.88
C VAL A 121 2.56 -9.99 1.79
N ILE A 122 1.81 -10.48 0.79
CA ILE A 122 1.62 -11.93 0.61
C ILE A 122 2.96 -12.57 0.25
N GLY A 123 3.36 -13.54 1.05
CA GLY A 123 4.59 -14.29 0.90
C GLY A 123 5.73 -13.84 1.83
N GLU A 124 5.51 -12.77 2.62
CA GLU A 124 6.50 -12.25 3.57
C GLU A 124 5.91 -11.83 4.91
N ILE A 125 6.80 -11.77 5.90
CA ILE A 125 6.56 -11.13 7.20
C ILE A 125 7.36 -9.82 7.22
N MET A 126 6.71 -8.72 7.56
CA MET A 126 7.38 -7.42 7.66
C MET A 126 8.33 -7.40 8.87
N ASP A 127 9.62 -7.19 8.63
CA ASP A 127 10.67 -7.18 9.68
C ASP A 127 10.41 -6.13 10.74
N LYS A 128 9.96 -4.93 10.31
CA LYS A 128 9.63 -3.81 11.20
C LYS A 128 8.42 -3.06 10.71
N VAL A 129 7.56 -2.66 11.64
CA VAL A 129 6.41 -1.80 11.34
C VAL A 129 6.33 -0.67 12.37
N TYR A 130 6.39 0.56 11.87
CA TYR A 130 6.17 1.78 12.63
C TYR A 130 4.68 2.12 12.59
N THR A 131 3.93 1.60 13.55
CA THR A 131 2.48 1.73 13.60
C THR A 131 2.03 3.18 13.83
N HIS A 132 0.84 3.50 13.30
CA HIS A 132 0.23 4.83 13.43
C HIS A 132 1.06 6.00 12.88
N GLY A 133 2.02 5.71 12.00
CA GLY A 133 2.90 6.73 11.44
C GLY A 133 3.93 7.32 12.41
N SER A 134 4.07 6.76 13.62
CA SER A 134 5.01 7.25 14.64
C SER A 134 6.42 6.74 14.37
N LEU A 135 7.36 7.66 14.12
CA LEU A 135 8.79 7.34 13.95
C LEU A 135 9.63 7.54 15.21
N VAL A 136 8.98 7.88 16.32
CA VAL A 136 9.65 8.05 17.65
C VAL A 136 9.27 6.94 18.63
N SER A 137 8.27 6.13 18.31
CA SER A 137 7.93 4.92 19.06
C SER A 137 8.77 3.74 18.59
N ALA A 138 8.96 2.75 19.45
CA ALA A 138 9.57 1.49 19.03
C ALA A 138 8.74 0.82 17.93
N ALA A 139 9.39 0.31 16.89
CA ALA A 139 8.74 -0.47 15.86
C ALA A 139 8.26 -1.81 16.41
N SER A 140 7.14 -2.31 15.90
CA SER A 140 6.75 -3.71 16.05
C SER A 140 7.61 -4.57 15.14
N ILE A 141 7.99 -5.75 15.59
CA ILE A 141 8.87 -6.68 14.87
C ILE A 141 8.07 -7.89 14.41
N ASP A 142 8.43 -8.46 13.26
CA ASP A 142 7.86 -9.70 12.71
C ASP A 142 6.33 -9.63 12.56
N VAL A 143 5.84 -8.62 11.85
CA VAL A 143 4.42 -8.31 11.69
C VAL A 143 3.89 -8.86 10.37
N GLN A 144 2.88 -9.71 10.43
CA GLN A 144 2.21 -10.21 9.23
C GLN A 144 1.29 -9.18 8.58
N THR A 145 0.44 -8.54 9.35
CA THR A 145 -0.60 -7.62 8.86
C THR A 145 -0.73 -6.43 9.82
N VAL A 146 -0.82 -5.23 9.28
CA VAL A 146 -0.99 -4.02 10.07
C VAL A 146 -2.27 -3.28 9.69
N THR A 147 -3.03 -2.85 10.70
CA THR A 147 -4.24 -2.06 10.50
C THR A 147 -3.88 -0.58 10.32
N VAL A 148 -4.35 0.03 9.23
CA VAL A 148 -4.16 1.45 8.94
C VAL A 148 -5.52 2.08 8.66
N ALA A 149 -5.93 2.99 9.55
CA ALA A 149 -7.21 3.68 9.44
C ALA A 149 -7.23 4.69 8.28
N PRO A 150 -8.41 5.11 7.78
CA PRO A 150 -8.51 6.25 6.87
C PRO A 150 -7.85 7.49 7.45
N GLY A 151 -7.05 8.20 6.65
CA GLY A 151 -6.24 9.32 7.11
C GLY A 151 -5.02 8.93 7.94
N GLY A 152 -4.79 7.63 8.13
CA GLY A 152 -3.62 7.08 8.84
C GLY A 152 -2.52 6.61 7.91
N ALA A 153 -1.35 6.36 8.49
CA ALA A 153 -0.18 5.85 7.78
C ALA A 153 0.65 4.90 8.65
N THR A 154 1.52 4.14 8.01
CA THR A 154 2.52 3.28 8.63
C THR A 154 3.79 3.26 7.78
N VAL A 155 4.92 2.91 8.39
CA VAL A 155 6.14 2.58 7.66
C VAL A 155 6.46 1.12 7.93
N ALA A 156 6.65 0.34 6.89
CA ALA A 156 7.04 -1.07 7.01
C ALA A 156 8.40 -1.29 6.35
N GLU A 157 9.25 -2.10 6.97
CA GLU A 157 10.49 -2.59 6.39
C GLU A 157 10.36 -4.11 6.17
N VAL A 158 10.77 -4.57 5.01
CA VAL A 158 10.72 -5.98 4.60
C VAL A 158 11.97 -6.34 3.82
N THR A 159 12.56 -7.48 4.13
CA THR A 159 13.70 -8.06 3.42
C THR A 159 13.27 -9.34 2.73
N PHE A 160 13.58 -9.50 1.45
CA PHE A 160 13.16 -10.66 0.66
C PHE A 160 14.28 -11.70 0.62
N ASP A 161 14.03 -12.90 1.13
CA ASP A 161 15.00 -13.97 1.19
C ASP A 161 14.91 -14.97 0.02
N VAL A 162 13.84 -14.93 -0.76
CA VAL A 162 13.56 -15.84 -1.87
C VAL A 162 13.11 -15.04 -3.10
N PRO A 163 13.58 -15.37 -4.32
CA PRO A 163 13.09 -14.73 -5.53
C PRO A 163 11.64 -15.12 -5.82
N GLY A 164 10.86 -14.20 -6.39
CA GLY A 164 9.45 -14.45 -6.72
C GLY A 164 8.65 -13.17 -6.96
N VAL A 165 7.35 -13.33 -7.07
CA VAL A 165 6.40 -12.22 -7.16
C VAL A 165 5.59 -12.17 -5.88
N TYR A 166 5.80 -11.12 -5.11
CA TYR A 166 5.08 -10.85 -3.88
C TYR A 166 3.95 -9.85 -4.15
N LEU A 167 2.86 -9.94 -3.40
CA LEU A 167 1.73 -9.05 -3.59
C LEU A 167 1.53 -8.16 -2.36
N LEU A 168 1.52 -6.85 -2.57
CA LEU A 168 0.98 -5.91 -1.59
C LEU A 168 -0.54 -5.91 -1.71
N VAL A 169 -1.22 -6.11 -0.61
CA VAL A 169 -2.68 -6.17 -0.56
C VAL A 169 -3.25 -5.49 0.70
N ASP A 170 -4.52 -5.16 0.65
CA ASP A 170 -5.37 -5.11 1.82
C ASP A 170 -5.94 -6.51 2.04
N HIS A 171 -5.72 -7.12 3.21
CA HIS A 171 -6.14 -8.49 3.49
C HIS A 171 -7.67 -8.66 3.61
N ALA A 172 -8.45 -7.61 3.40
CA ALA A 172 -9.85 -7.69 3.01
C ALA A 172 -9.91 -8.08 1.52
N LEU A 173 -9.59 -9.35 1.21
CA LEU A 173 -9.17 -9.83 -0.11
C LEU A 173 -10.19 -9.61 -1.24
N SER A 174 -11.48 -9.44 -0.94
CA SER A 174 -12.45 -9.05 -1.96
C SER A 174 -12.13 -7.72 -2.65
N ARG A 175 -11.29 -6.89 -2.03
CA ARG A 175 -10.83 -5.62 -2.59
C ARG A 175 -9.78 -5.81 -3.69
N LEU A 176 -9.05 -6.93 -3.66
CA LEU A 176 -8.15 -7.34 -4.76
C LEU A 176 -8.94 -7.50 -6.06
N GLU A 177 -10.11 -8.15 -6.00
CA GLU A 177 -11.03 -8.31 -7.14
C GLU A 177 -11.59 -6.97 -7.66
N ARG A 178 -11.44 -5.90 -6.87
CA ARG A 178 -11.84 -4.53 -7.21
C ARG A 178 -10.66 -3.62 -7.55
N GLY A 179 -9.46 -4.21 -7.75
CA GLY A 179 -8.29 -3.51 -8.27
C GLY A 179 -7.20 -3.19 -7.25
N LEU A 180 -7.34 -3.60 -5.98
CA LEU A 180 -6.38 -3.26 -4.93
C LEU A 180 -5.26 -4.30 -4.81
N VAL A 181 -4.29 -4.20 -5.69
CA VAL A 181 -3.10 -5.05 -5.70
C VAL A 181 -1.89 -4.27 -6.24
N ALA A 182 -0.73 -4.51 -5.63
CA ALA A 182 0.56 -4.16 -6.21
C ALA A 182 1.45 -5.39 -6.24
N GLN A 183 2.39 -5.44 -7.18
CA GLN A 183 3.35 -6.52 -7.35
C GLN A 183 4.75 -6.05 -7.01
N ILE A 184 5.48 -6.86 -6.25
CA ILE A 184 6.93 -6.72 -6.04
C ILE A 184 7.60 -7.91 -6.72
N LYS A 185 8.36 -7.64 -7.77
CA LYS A 185 9.18 -8.64 -8.48
C LYS A 185 10.55 -8.69 -7.85
N VAL A 186 10.86 -9.80 -7.20
CA VAL A 186 12.14 -10.01 -6.52
C VAL A 186 13.00 -10.94 -7.36
N GLU A 187 14.14 -10.44 -7.82
CA GLU A 187 15.12 -11.21 -8.58
C GLU A 187 16.29 -11.64 -7.69
N GLY A 188 16.84 -12.80 -7.97
CA GLY A 188 18.02 -13.29 -7.26
C GLY A 188 18.16 -14.81 -7.27
N PRO A 189 19.14 -15.35 -6.54
CA PRO A 189 19.33 -16.79 -6.41
C PRO A 189 18.22 -17.42 -5.58
N ALA A 190 17.75 -18.59 -6.01
CA ALA A 190 16.86 -19.41 -5.20
C ALA A 190 17.59 -19.92 -3.94
N ASN A 191 16.86 -20.10 -2.84
CA ASN A 191 17.35 -20.65 -1.57
C ASN A 191 16.47 -21.82 -1.14
N ALA A 192 16.87 -23.03 -1.55
CA ALA A 192 16.13 -24.26 -1.25
C ALA A 192 16.07 -24.58 0.26
N ALA A 193 16.92 -23.98 1.09
CA ALA A 193 16.84 -24.14 2.54
C ALA A 193 15.69 -23.36 3.16
N ILE A 194 15.18 -22.32 2.45
CA ILE A 194 14.03 -21.49 2.89
C ILE A 194 12.76 -21.91 2.17
N PHE A 195 12.83 -22.08 0.85
CA PHE A 195 11.70 -22.44 0.02
C PHE A 195 12.13 -23.41 -1.09
N ASP A 196 11.57 -24.61 -1.06
CA ASP A 196 11.77 -25.64 -2.05
C ASP A 196 10.41 -26.26 -2.43
N THR A 197 10.05 -26.21 -3.72
CA THR A 197 8.82 -26.83 -4.24
C THR A 197 8.96 -28.34 -4.44
N GLY A 198 10.16 -28.91 -4.27
CA GLY A 198 10.47 -30.28 -4.67
C GLY A 198 10.26 -30.49 -6.17
N ASP A 199 9.83 -31.69 -6.56
CA ASP A 199 9.50 -32.02 -7.96
C ASP A 199 8.11 -31.48 -8.42
N ALA A 200 7.38 -30.80 -7.55
CA ALA A 200 6.09 -30.22 -7.88
C ALA A 200 6.26 -28.90 -8.66
N VAL A 201 6.19 -28.99 -9.98
CA VAL A 201 6.00 -27.80 -10.83
C VAL A 201 4.60 -27.26 -10.56
N LEU A 202 4.48 -26.30 -9.66
CA LEU A 202 3.27 -25.50 -9.53
C LEU A 202 3.16 -24.63 -10.79
N ASN A 203 2.47 -25.16 -11.80
CA ASN A 203 2.00 -24.36 -12.91
C ASN A 203 0.95 -23.36 -12.36
N MET A 204 1.41 -22.25 -11.85
CA MET A 204 0.58 -21.09 -11.50
C MET A 204 0.20 -20.30 -12.79
N ALA A 205 -0.14 -21.02 -13.84
CA ALA A 205 -0.75 -20.47 -15.04
C ALA A 205 -2.26 -20.68 -14.92
N GLY A 206 -2.96 -19.66 -14.43
CA GLY A 206 -4.41 -19.61 -14.51
C GLY A 206 -5.13 -19.34 -13.19
N HIS A 207 -5.22 -18.08 -12.84
CA HIS A 207 -6.45 -17.48 -12.29
C HIS A 207 -6.47 -16.00 -12.67
#